data_79d69ea9afbca2b3821d4c016b466c2c
#
_entry.id   79d69ea9afbca2b3821d4c016b466c2c
#
_cell.length_a   1.000
_cell.length_b   1.000
_cell.length_c   1.000
_cell.angle_alpha   90.00
_cell.angle_beta   90.00
_cell.angle_gamma   90.00
#
_symmetry.space_group_name_H-M   'P 1'
#
loop_
_entity.id
_entity.type
_entity.pdbx_description
1 polymer ?
#
loop_
_entity_poly.entity_id
_entity_poly.type
_entity_poly.pdbx_seq_one_letter_code
_entity_poly.pdbx_strand_id
1 'polypeptide(L)'
;PSNLAANIYNKTEGKVQVVAVNTLGVLNLVERGNTVNSISDLKGKTIYATGMGAVPEYTIRYILSGNGLDADKDVNIVWCSDTTEALSKLKTEDGAIAVLPQPFVTAASAQISDLRVVMDLNEAWEKINNTSKIVTGVIVVRKEFAEKYPEQLKQFINEYNESVAYTSSN
;
A
#
# COMPACT_ATOMS: atom_id res chain seq x y z
N PRO A 1 6.90 -5.84 -3.97
CA PRO A 1 6.01 -5.95 -2.81
C PRO A 1 6.51 -6.96 -1.78
N SER A 2 6.29 -6.70 -0.48
CA SER A 2 6.76 -7.56 0.61
C SER A 2 6.15 -8.98 0.55
N ASN A 3 4.88 -9.10 0.19
CA ASN A 3 4.22 -10.40 0.01
C ASN A 3 4.84 -11.21 -1.13
N LEU A 4 5.32 -10.57 -2.19
CA LEU A 4 6.04 -11.26 -3.27
C LEU A 4 7.38 -11.80 -2.77
N ALA A 5 8.09 -11.05 -1.92
CA ALA A 5 9.33 -11.54 -1.30
C ALA A 5 9.09 -12.80 -0.46
N ALA A 6 8.00 -12.84 0.32
CA ALA A 6 7.60 -14.03 1.08
C ALA A 6 7.27 -15.22 0.14
N ASN A 7 6.55 -14.96 -0.96
CA ASN A 7 6.24 -16.00 -1.95
C ASN A 7 7.51 -16.55 -2.63
N ILE A 8 8.46 -15.67 -2.97
CA ILE A 8 9.75 -16.09 -3.54
C ILE A 8 10.54 -16.91 -2.52
N TYR A 9 10.59 -16.47 -1.27
CA TYR A 9 11.24 -17.21 -0.19
C TYR A 9 10.69 -18.64 -0.08
N ASN A 10 9.37 -18.79 -0.04
CA ASN A 10 8.73 -20.10 0.04
C ASN A 10 8.98 -20.96 -1.19
N LYS A 11 8.84 -20.39 -2.41
CA LYS A 11 9.06 -21.11 -3.67
C LYS A 11 10.51 -21.52 -3.88
N THR A 12 11.46 -20.78 -3.31
CA THR A 12 12.89 -21.07 -3.43
C THR A 12 13.45 -21.80 -2.22
N GLU A 13 12.60 -22.24 -1.29
CA GLU A 13 13.00 -22.92 -0.05
C GLU A 13 14.05 -22.13 0.74
N GLY A 14 13.82 -20.83 0.88
CA GLY A 14 14.67 -19.97 1.68
C GLY A 14 15.94 -19.45 0.97
N LYS A 15 16.01 -19.52 -0.37
CA LYS A 15 17.18 -19.06 -1.14
C LYS A 15 17.27 -17.54 -1.33
N VAL A 16 16.34 -16.79 -0.75
CA VAL A 16 16.37 -15.33 -0.72
C VAL A 16 16.22 -14.84 0.73
N GLN A 17 16.70 -13.63 1.00
CA GLN A 17 16.51 -12.95 2.28
C GLN A 17 16.22 -11.47 2.07
N VAL A 18 15.45 -10.88 2.97
CA VAL A 18 15.21 -9.43 3.00
C VAL A 18 16.40 -8.75 3.67
N VAL A 19 16.91 -7.69 3.04
CA VAL A 19 18.03 -6.89 3.57
C VAL A 19 17.63 -5.48 3.95
N ALA A 20 16.53 -4.98 3.42
CA ALA A 20 15.97 -3.69 3.82
C ALA A 20 14.46 -3.63 3.58
N VAL A 21 13.78 -2.83 4.39
CA VAL A 21 12.45 -2.29 4.09
C VAL A 21 12.67 -0.92 3.46
N ASN A 22 12.19 -0.72 2.23
CA ASN A 22 12.37 0.53 1.51
C ASN A 22 11.11 1.37 1.35
N THR A 23 9.94 0.76 1.57
CA THR A 23 8.66 1.48 1.49
C THR A 23 7.72 0.96 2.56
N LEU A 24 7.32 1.84 3.46
CA LEU A 24 6.19 1.62 4.35
C LEU A 24 4.89 1.92 3.60
N GLY A 25 3.75 1.87 4.25
CA GLY A 25 2.47 2.11 3.60
C GLY A 25 2.41 3.49 2.94
N VAL A 26 1.81 3.52 1.76
CA VAL A 26 1.63 4.71 0.93
C VAL A 26 0.18 4.87 0.47
N LEU A 27 -0.73 4.06 1.04
CA LEU A 27 -2.11 3.98 0.61
C LEU A 27 -3.00 4.95 1.38
N ASN A 28 -3.88 5.61 0.65
CA ASN A 28 -4.88 6.51 1.22
C ASN A 28 -6.26 6.15 0.69
N LEU A 29 -7.26 6.24 1.55
CA LEU A 29 -8.65 6.25 1.16
C LEU A 29 -9.03 7.66 0.75
N VAL A 30 -9.54 7.82 -0.45
CA VAL A 30 -10.00 9.08 -1.01
C VAL A 30 -11.47 8.98 -1.42
N GLU A 31 -12.18 10.08 -1.36
CA GLU A 31 -13.59 10.18 -1.75
C GLU A 31 -13.82 11.45 -2.55
N ARG A 32 -14.58 11.34 -3.61
CA ARG A 32 -15.20 12.48 -4.27
C ARG A 32 -16.55 12.74 -3.63
N GLY A 33 -16.57 13.57 -2.60
CA GLY A 33 -17.75 13.80 -1.77
C GLY A 33 -17.42 13.91 -0.29
N ASN A 34 -18.42 13.75 0.58
CA ASN A 34 -18.27 13.88 2.02
C ASN A 34 -19.22 12.95 2.79
N THR A 35 -19.19 11.65 2.44
CA THR A 35 -20.08 10.64 3.06
C THR A 35 -19.34 9.65 3.95
N VAL A 36 -17.99 9.59 3.84
CA VAL A 36 -17.14 8.68 4.60
C VAL A 36 -16.29 9.46 5.59
N ASN A 37 -16.49 9.25 6.88
CA ASN A 37 -15.74 9.87 7.96
C ASN A 37 -15.03 8.83 8.85
N SER A 38 -15.44 7.57 8.73
CA SER A 38 -14.89 6.43 9.44
C SER A 38 -14.90 5.18 8.55
N ILE A 39 -14.17 4.13 8.95
CA ILE A 39 -14.21 2.84 8.23
C ILE A 39 -15.63 2.26 8.23
N SER A 40 -16.40 2.45 9.29
CA SER A 40 -17.79 1.93 9.37
C SER A 40 -18.71 2.53 8.31
N ASP A 41 -18.45 3.75 7.84
CA ASP A 41 -19.25 4.40 6.80
C ASP A 41 -19.07 3.77 5.41
N LEU A 42 -18.08 2.87 5.26
CA LEU A 42 -17.85 2.11 4.04
C LEU A 42 -18.86 1.00 3.83
N LYS A 43 -19.67 0.67 4.85
CA LYS A 43 -20.70 -0.37 4.72
C LYS A 43 -21.68 -0.07 3.61
N GLY A 44 -21.85 -1.04 2.69
CA GLY A 44 -22.70 -0.93 1.51
C GLY A 44 -22.14 -0.07 0.37
N LYS A 45 -20.91 0.46 0.51
CA LYS A 45 -20.30 1.32 -0.50
C LYS A 45 -19.41 0.53 -1.46
N THR A 46 -19.18 1.11 -2.63
CA THR A 46 -18.23 0.63 -3.63
C THR A 46 -16.89 1.35 -3.42
N ILE A 47 -15.80 0.58 -3.39
CA ILE A 47 -14.42 1.05 -3.24
C ILE A 47 -13.63 0.61 -4.46
N TYR A 48 -13.10 1.55 -5.21
CA TYR A 48 -12.17 1.29 -6.31
C TYR A 48 -10.76 1.11 -5.78
N ALA A 49 -10.11 -0.01 -6.11
CA ALA A 49 -8.77 -0.30 -5.63
C ALA A 49 -7.94 -1.03 -6.68
N THR A 50 -6.63 -1.04 -6.51
CA THR A 50 -5.69 -1.80 -7.34
C THR A 50 -4.88 -2.76 -6.50
N GLY A 51 -4.21 -3.71 -7.14
CA GLY A 51 -3.29 -4.62 -6.47
C GLY A 51 -3.97 -5.81 -5.81
N MET A 52 -4.96 -6.40 -6.49
CA MET A 52 -5.52 -7.71 -6.13
C MET A 52 -4.40 -8.76 -6.03
N GLY A 53 -4.38 -9.55 -4.96
CA GLY A 53 -3.31 -10.52 -4.65
C GLY A 53 -2.03 -9.91 -4.12
N ALA A 54 -2.01 -8.58 -3.85
CA ALA A 54 -0.84 -7.85 -3.34
C ALA A 54 -1.14 -7.11 -2.03
N VAL A 55 -0.13 -6.40 -1.52
CA VAL A 55 -0.23 -5.66 -0.24
C VAL A 55 -1.49 -4.79 -0.13
N PRO A 56 -1.93 -4.05 -1.18
CA PRO A 56 -3.14 -3.24 -1.05
C PRO A 56 -4.39 -4.04 -0.67
N GLU A 57 -4.62 -5.20 -1.30
CA GLU A 57 -5.77 -6.03 -0.96
C GLU A 57 -5.74 -6.49 0.50
N TYR A 58 -4.59 -7.03 0.95
CA TYR A 58 -4.46 -7.51 2.33
C TYR A 58 -4.61 -6.37 3.34
N THR A 59 -4.12 -5.18 3.00
CA THR A 59 -4.27 -3.98 3.84
C THR A 59 -5.74 -3.59 3.99
N ILE A 60 -6.48 -3.49 2.88
CA ILE A 60 -7.90 -3.12 2.87
C ILE A 60 -8.70 -4.14 3.68
N ARG A 61 -8.52 -5.43 3.41
CA ARG A 61 -9.22 -6.52 4.12
C ARG A 61 -8.94 -6.51 5.62
N TYR A 62 -7.70 -6.31 6.02
CA TYR A 62 -7.31 -6.24 7.42
C TYR A 62 -7.95 -5.04 8.13
N ILE A 63 -7.94 -3.86 7.51
CA ILE A 63 -8.53 -2.65 8.09
C ILE A 63 -10.05 -2.78 8.20
N LEU A 64 -10.74 -3.31 7.18
CA LEU A 64 -12.16 -3.57 7.23
C LEU A 64 -12.50 -4.55 8.37
N SER A 65 -11.82 -5.69 8.42
CA SER A 65 -12.03 -6.72 9.44
C SER A 65 -11.78 -6.21 10.85
N GLY A 66 -10.71 -5.44 11.05
CA GLY A 66 -10.39 -4.84 12.34
C GLY A 66 -11.42 -3.80 12.82
N ASN A 67 -12.26 -3.31 11.91
CA ASN A 67 -13.38 -2.41 12.21
C ASN A 67 -14.75 -3.09 12.12
N GLY A 68 -14.79 -4.43 12.10
CA GLY A 68 -16.03 -5.22 12.13
C GLY A 68 -16.77 -5.31 10.79
N LEU A 69 -16.10 -5.00 9.67
CA LEU A 69 -16.67 -5.14 8.32
C LEU A 69 -16.07 -6.36 7.61
N ASP A 70 -16.91 -7.14 6.97
CA ASP A 70 -16.52 -8.23 6.07
C ASP A 70 -16.29 -7.65 4.66
N ALA A 71 -15.07 -7.79 4.15
CA ALA A 71 -14.69 -7.24 2.85
C ALA A 71 -15.45 -7.86 1.66
N ASP A 72 -16.01 -9.03 1.83
CA ASP A 72 -16.73 -9.74 0.78
C ASP A 72 -18.27 -9.62 0.88
N LYS A 73 -18.78 -9.06 2.00
CA LYS A 73 -20.22 -8.94 2.25
C LYS A 73 -20.69 -7.52 2.54
N ASP A 74 -19.87 -6.75 3.28
CA ASP A 74 -20.27 -5.44 3.77
C ASP A 74 -19.86 -4.30 2.85
N VAL A 75 -18.93 -4.53 1.93
CA VAL A 75 -18.47 -3.56 0.95
C VAL A 75 -18.37 -4.19 -0.44
N ASN A 76 -18.38 -3.38 -1.49
CA ASN A 76 -18.14 -3.83 -2.85
C ASN A 76 -16.78 -3.33 -3.31
N ILE A 77 -15.75 -4.18 -3.30
CA ILE A 77 -14.41 -3.80 -3.78
C ILE A 77 -14.31 -4.12 -5.26
N VAL A 78 -14.16 -3.06 -6.08
CA VAL A 78 -13.93 -3.17 -7.53
C VAL A 78 -12.43 -3.07 -7.78
N TRP A 79 -11.85 -4.18 -8.21
CA TRP A 79 -10.42 -4.25 -8.52
C TRP A 79 -10.16 -3.73 -9.93
N CYS A 80 -9.58 -2.53 -9.99
CA CYS A 80 -9.14 -1.91 -11.22
C CYS A 80 -7.82 -2.53 -11.72
N SER A 81 -7.63 -2.53 -13.04
CA SER A 81 -6.41 -3.07 -13.66
C SER A 81 -5.16 -2.28 -13.29
N ASP A 82 -5.32 -0.96 -13.14
CA ASP A 82 -4.26 -0.04 -12.72
C ASP A 82 -4.83 1.20 -12.00
N THR A 83 -3.93 2.04 -11.51
CA THR A 83 -4.29 3.26 -10.78
C THR A 83 -4.94 4.31 -11.69
N THR A 84 -4.67 4.29 -12.99
CA THR A 84 -5.28 5.22 -13.96
C THR A 84 -6.77 4.92 -14.13
N GLU A 85 -7.14 3.65 -14.15
CA GLU A 85 -8.56 3.25 -14.17
C GLU A 85 -9.28 3.71 -12.90
N ALA A 86 -8.71 3.46 -11.71
CA ALA A 86 -9.27 3.93 -10.44
C ALA A 86 -9.44 5.46 -10.41
N LEU A 87 -8.45 6.20 -10.92
CA LEU A 87 -8.52 7.65 -11.06
C LEU A 87 -9.61 8.11 -12.05
N SER A 88 -9.80 7.36 -13.15
CA SER A 88 -10.89 7.64 -14.09
C SER A 88 -12.26 7.51 -13.44
N LYS A 89 -12.46 6.50 -12.59
CA LYS A 89 -13.70 6.33 -11.80
C LYS A 89 -13.96 7.52 -10.88
N LEU A 90 -12.95 7.96 -10.14
CA LEU A 90 -13.05 9.16 -9.30
C LEU A 90 -13.43 10.41 -10.08
N LYS A 91 -12.96 10.58 -11.33
CA LYS A 91 -13.27 11.73 -12.16
C LYS A 91 -14.69 11.72 -12.70
N THR A 92 -15.22 10.54 -13.00
CA THR A 92 -16.49 10.40 -13.72
C THR A 92 -17.70 10.09 -12.84
N GLU A 93 -17.47 9.60 -11.65
CA GLU A 93 -18.55 9.16 -10.75
C GLU A 93 -18.59 10.03 -9.50
N ASP A 94 -19.73 10.72 -9.28
CA ASP A 94 -19.94 11.48 -8.04
C ASP A 94 -20.09 10.51 -6.86
N GLY A 95 -19.47 10.86 -5.73
CA GLY A 95 -19.45 10.01 -4.55
C GLY A 95 -18.50 8.80 -4.66
N ALA A 96 -17.67 8.74 -5.70
CA ALA A 96 -16.70 7.66 -5.87
C ALA A 96 -15.69 7.62 -4.73
N ILE A 97 -15.39 6.40 -4.26
CA ILE A 97 -14.41 6.13 -3.21
C ILE A 97 -13.32 5.24 -3.80
N ALA A 98 -12.07 5.59 -3.56
CA ALA A 98 -10.94 4.77 -4.02
C ALA A 98 -9.84 4.65 -2.98
N VAL A 99 -9.04 3.58 -3.10
CA VAL A 99 -7.77 3.44 -2.42
C VAL A 99 -6.65 3.69 -3.43
N LEU A 100 -5.91 4.76 -3.21
CA LEU A 100 -4.83 5.20 -4.09
C LEU A 100 -3.49 5.27 -3.34
N PRO A 101 -2.37 4.91 -3.99
CA PRO A 101 -1.04 5.16 -3.46
C PRO A 101 -0.57 6.59 -3.76
N GLN A 102 0.40 7.09 -3.01
CA GLN A 102 1.20 8.21 -3.46
C GLN A 102 2.11 7.78 -4.64
N PRO A 103 2.36 8.66 -5.63
CA PRO A 103 1.96 10.06 -5.73
C PRO A 103 0.59 10.29 -6.40
N PHE A 104 -0.19 9.24 -6.65
CA PHE A 104 -1.48 9.34 -7.35
C PHE A 104 -2.54 10.13 -6.57
N VAL A 105 -2.49 10.11 -5.24
CA VAL A 105 -3.37 10.95 -4.42
C VAL A 105 -3.13 12.44 -4.71
N THR A 106 -1.88 12.86 -4.73
CA THR A 106 -1.50 14.24 -5.05
C THR A 106 -1.92 14.62 -6.47
N ALA A 107 -1.68 13.73 -7.44
CA ALA A 107 -2.09 13.94 -8.83
C ALA A 107 -3.63 14.02 -8.98
N ALA A 108 -4.36 13.21 -8.24
CA ALA A 108 -5.82 13.22 -8.21
C ALA A 108 -6.36 14.53 -7.61
N SER A 109 -5.81 14.95 -6.47
CA SER A 109 -6.22 16.20 -5.79
C SER A 109 -5.98 17.44 -6.65
N ALA A 110 -4.96 17.44 -7.51
CA ALA A 110 -4.71 18.52 -8.45
C ALA A 110 -5.73 18.58 -9.62
N GLN A 111 -6.44 17.48 -9.89
CA GLN A 111 -7.32 17.34 -11.05
C GLN A 111 -8.82 17.27 -10.67
N ILE A 112 -9.13 16.96 -9.45
CA ILE A 112 -10.50 16.79 -8.93
C ILE A 112 -10.66 17.71 -7.73
N SER A 113 -11.35 18.83 -7.93
CA SER A 113 -11.42 19.92 -6.95
C SER A 113 -12.21 19.55 -5.67
N ASP A 114 -13.13 18.58 -5.77
CA ASP A 114 -13.97 18.06 -4.69
C ASP A 114 -13.46 16.71 -4.13
N LEU A 115 -12.22 16.32 -4.48
CA LEU A 115 -11.59 15.14 -3.92
C LEU A 115 -11.13 15.41 -2.48
N ARG A 116 -11.50 14.51 -1.60
CA ARG A 116 -11.10 14.53 -0.20
C ARG A 116 -10.23 13.31 0.13
N VAL A 117 -9.10 13.53 0.77
CA VAL A 117 -8.34 12.45 1.42
C VAL A 117 -9.06 12.14 2.73
N VAL A 118 -9.68 10.98 2.81
CA VAL A 118 -10.49 10.56 3.96
C VAL A 118 -9.59 10.10 5.09
N MET A 119 -8.62 9.25 4.79
CA MET A 119 -7.68 8.74 5.79
C MET A 119 -6.42 8.14 5.16
N ASP A 120 -5.34 8.18 5.90
CA ASP A 120 -4.14 7.38 5.67
C ASP A 120 -4.39 5.95 6.19
N LEU A 121 -4.12 4.95 5.35
CA LEU A 121 -4.35 3.56 5.74
C LEU A 121 -3.29 3.03 6.72
N ASN A 122 -2.13 3.68 6.86
CA ASN A 122 -1.20 3.34 7.95
C ASN A 122 -1.78 3.74 9.32
N GLU A 123 -2.34 4.95 9.41
CA GLU A 123 -2.99 5.39 10.64
C GLU A 123 -4.18 4.49 11.00
N ALA A 124 -4.97 4.08 10.00
CA ALA A 124 -6.06 3.14 10.20
C ALA A 124 -5.58 1.76 10.66
N TRP A 125 -4.46 1.28 10.11
CA TRP A 125 -3.80 0.04 10.53
C TRP A 125 -3.28 0.13 11.96
N GLU A 126 -2.56 1.20 12.30
CA GLU A 126 -1.96 1.40 13.63
C GLU A 126 -3.03 1.51 14.74
N LYS A 127 -4.22 2.02 14.43
CA LYS A 127 -5.36 2.00 15.37
C LYS A 127 -5.84 0.60 15.73
N ILE A 128 -5.65 -0.38 14.84
CA ILE A 128 -5.98 -1.79 15.11
C ILE A 128 -4.83 -2.47 15.80
N ASN A 129 -3.61 -2.23 15.34
CA ASN A 129 -2.39 -2.83 15.89
C ASN A 129 -1.21 -1.85 15.83
N ASN A 130 -0.95 -1.19 16.95
CA ASN A 130 0.10 -0.17 17.07
C ASN A 130 1.53 -0.75 17.12
N THR A 131 1.69 -2.06 17.15
CA THR A 131 3.00 -2.73 17.18
C THR A 131 3.50 -3.13 15.79
N SER A 132 2.69 -2.95 14.75
CA SER A 132 3.04 -3.31 13.37
C SER A 132 2.78 -2.17 12.40
N LYS A 133 3.47 -2.23 11.25
CA LYS A 133 3.33 -1.26 10.16
C LYS A 133 3.07 -1.98 8.85
N ILE A 134 2.45 -1.28 7.91
CA ILE A 134 2.27 -1.78 6.56
C ILE A 134 3.63 -1.72 5.85
N VAL A 135 4.23 -2.87 5.60
CA VAL A 135 5.47 -2.98 4.82
C VAL A 135 5.08 -3.24 3.36
N THR A 136 5.23 -2.23 2.51
CA THR A 136 4.85 -2.31 1.10
C THR A 136 6.01 -2.80 0.23
N GLY A 137 7.19 -2.23 0.39
CA GLY A 137 8.37 -2.54 -0.41
C GLY A 137 9.54 -3.04 0.42
N VAL A 138 10.26 -4.01 -0.16
CA VAL A 138 11.47 -4.57 0.44
C VAL A 138 12.54 -4.80 -0.62
N ILE A 139 13.80 -4.75 -0.21
CA ILE A 139 14.94 -5.19 -1.00
C ILE A 139 15.27 -6.61 -0.60
N VAL A 140 15.38 -7.49 -1.57
CA VAL A 140 15.77 -8.89 -1.37
C VAL A 140 17.09 -9.19 -2.07
N VAL A 141 17.85 -10.10 -1.49
CA VAL A 141 19.09 -10.61 -2.06
C VAL A 141 19.04 -12.13 -2.09
N ARG A 142 19.71 -12.74 -3.05
CA ARG A 142 19.93 -14.19 -3.05
C ARG A 142 20.84 -14.55 -1.88
N LYS A 143 20.47 -15.57 -1.12
CA LYS A 143 21.23 -16.01 0.06
C LYS A 143 22.67 -16.41 -0.30
N GLU A 144 22.85 -17.13 -1.40
CA GLU A 144 24.17 -17.48 -1.94
C GLU A 144 25.05 -16.25 -2.19
N PHE A 145 24.47 -15.17 -2.74
CA PHE A 145 25.23 -13.93 -2.95
C PHE A 145 25.64 -13.28 -1.64
N ALA A 146 24.71 -13.21 -0.68
CA ALA A 146 24.97 -12.62 0.63
C ALA A 146 26.09 -13.38 1.39
N GLU A 147 26.10 -14.71 1.29
CA GLU A 147 27.11 -15.56 1.92
C GLU A 147 28.48 -15.48 1.20
N LYS A 148 28.48 -15.41 -0.13
CA LYS A 148 29.72 -15.38 -0.92
C LYS A 148 30.36 -14.00 -0.99
N TYR A 149 29.57 -12.94 -0.92
CA TYR A 149 30.00 -11.55 -1.10
C TYR A 149 29.47 -10.62 0.01
N PRO A 150 29.77 -10.90 1.29
CA PRO A 150 29.21 -10.12 2.40
C PRO A 150 29.67 -8.65 2.40
N GLU A 151 30.92 -8.37 2.01
CA GLU A 151 31.43 -7.00 1.96
C GLU A 151 30.76 -6.18 0.85
N GLN A 152 30.48 -6.77 -0.31
CA GLN A 152 29.77 -6.11 -1.41
C GLN A 152 28.31 -5.83 -1.01
N LEU A 153 27.67 -6.75 -0.30
CA LEU A 153 26.33 -6.51 0.22
C LEU A 153 26.31 -5.37 1.24
N LYS A 154 27.29 -5.33 2.13
CA LYS A 154 27.43 -4.25 3.11
C LYS A 154 27.69 -2.90 2.43
N GLN A 155 28.55 -2.87 1.42
CA GLN A 155 28.80 -1.67 0.62
C GLN A 155 27.50 -1.20 -0.05
N PHE A 156 26.76 -2.09 -0.70
CA PHE A 156 25.48 -1.77 -1.32
C PHE A 156 24.49 -1.14 -0.32
N ILE A 157 24.37 -1.73 0.88
CA ILE A 157 23.46 -1.20 1.92
C ILE A 157 23.89 0.21 2.37
N ASN A 158 25.18 0.45 2.52
CA ASN A 158 25.70 1.77 2.89
C ASN A 158 25.41 2.81 1.80
N GLU A 159 25.73 2.51 0.54
CA GLU A 159 25.46 3.39 -0.60
C GLU A 159 23.95 3.64 -0.79
N TYR A 160 23.13 2.63 -0.55
CA TYR A 160 21.68 2.76 -0.56
C TYR A 160 21.19 3.73 0.54
N ASN A 161 21.70 3.61 1.77
CA ASN A 161 21.36 4.51 2.87
C ASN A 161 21.79 5.96 2.59
N GLU A 162 22.98 6.15 2.01
CA GLU A 162 23.45 7.47 1.58
C GLU A 162 22.56 8.08 0.51
N SER A 163 22.13 7.27 -0.48
CA SER A 163 21.17 7.69 -1.52
C SER A 163 19.83 8.10 -0.95
N VAL A 164 19.29 7.33 0.01
CA VAL A 164 18.04 7.68 0.71
C VAL A 164 18.20 8.97 1.49
N ALA A 165 19.30 9.14 2.22
CA ALA A 165 19.58 10.37 2.96
C ALA A 165 19.68 11.59 2.03
N TYR A 166 20.34 11.46 0.90
CA TYR A 166 20.45 12.52 -0.11
C TYR A 166 19.07 12.94 -0.65
N THR A 167 18.24 11.99 -1.04
CA THR A 167 16.90 12.28 -1.58
C THR A 167 15.93 12.83 -0.54
N SER A 168 16.14 12.54 0.74
CA SER A 168 15.29 13.03 1.84
C SER A 168 15.67 14.42 2.33
N SER A 169 16.89 14.90 1.98
CA SER A 169 17.43 16.19 2.42
C SER A 169 17.43 17.27 1.33
N ASN A 170 17.05 16.94 0.11
CA ASN A 170 16.93 17.83 -1.05
C ASN A 170 15.51 17.74 -1.66
#